data_d2bbef4ffe27b6d7b9cdfe8254b82148
#
_entry.id   d2bbef4ffe27b6d7b9cdfe8254b82148
#
_cell.length_a   1.000
_cell.length_b   1.000
_cell.length_c   1.000
_cell.angle_alpha   90.00
_cell.angle_beta   90.00
_cell.angle_gamma   90.00
#
_symmetry.space_group_name_H-M   'P 1'
#
loop_
_entity.id
_entity.type
_entity.pdbx_description
1 polymer ?
#
loop_
_entity_poly.entity_id
_entity_poly.type
_entity_poly.pdbx_seq_one_letter_code
_entity_poly.pdbx_strand_id
1 'polypeptide(L)'
;MQTQSTAETFDIAIIGAGIVGASVACHCAPRARVLLLETEAAAGCHSTGRSAALFTEAYGPPAVRALTRASRAFFDAPPEGFAPVPLLRARGTLLAGGAAQRAEAEALCDTLRAEGSAVDLLDGAQARALVPVLRPEASAVAVRDPAAFDIDVDALLQGFLRRARANGAVQVSEARVAALSRDGDRWRITSADGRRFAARLLVNAAGAWADEVAVLAGAGRVGLEPRRRSAFLFEPPAGLATSDWPAVIALDESWYFKPDAGLLLGSPANADPTHAHDVVAEELDVALGIHRIEQATTLTIRRPRRTWAGLRSFVADGEPVIGFDAAQPAMFWAAALGGYGIQSSPGVGALAAAWLHGERAPAHVAAQLDETELRRLLAPTRAGLAVR
;
A
#
# COMPACT_ATOMS: atom_id res chain seq x y z
N MET A 1 0.05 42.08 24.46
CA MET A 1 -1.14 41.28 24.14
C MET A 1 -0.82 40.46 22.89
N GLN A 2 -0.43 39.19 23.03
CA GLN A 2 -0.31 38.30 21.90
C GLN A 2 -1.73 37.99 21.40
N THR A 3 -2.06 38.41 20.20
CA THR A 3 -3.27 37.98 19.51
C THR A 3 -3.24 36.46 19.44
N GLN A 4 -4.09 35.80 20.22
CA GLN A 4 -4.35 34.36 20.06
C GLN A 4 -4.90 34.19 18.64
N SER A 5 -4.05 33.75 17.71
CA SER A 5 -4.51 33.26 16.41
C SER A 5 -5.51 32.17 16.69
N THR A 6 -6.78 32.40 16.39
CA THR A 6 -7.84 31.39 16.47
C THR A 6 -7.44 30.24 15.55
N ALA A 7 -7.26 29.05 16.13
CA ALA A 7 -6.91 27.87 15.34
C ALA A 7 -7.94 27.65 14.23
N GLU A 8 -7.47 27.46 13.01
CA GLU A 8 -8.35 27.12 11.90
C GLU A 8 -9.07 25.79 12.18
N THR A 9 -10.38 25.74 11.95
CA THR A 9 -11.22 24.59 12.34
C THR A 9 -11.67 23.78 11.16
N PHE A 10 -11.61 22.45 11.30
CA PHE A 10 -11.96 21.45 10.31
C PHE A 10 -12.96 20.43 10.88
N ASP A 11 -13.64 19.70 10.00
CA ASP A 11 -14.44 18.56 10.42
C ASP A 11 -13.56 17.33 10.63
N ILE A 12 -12.61 17.10 9.73
CA ILE A 12 -11.72 15.95 9.73
C ILE A 12 -10.27 16.45 9.53
N ALA A 13 -9.36 16.03 10.41
CA ALA A 13 -7.91 16.16 10.20
C ALA A 13 -7.32 14.78 9.92
N ILE A 14 -6.54 14.66 8.88
CA ILE A 14 -5.87 13.42 8.44
C ILE A 14 -4.37 13.62 8.63
N ILE A 15 -3.72 12.70 9.37
CA ILE A 15 -2.27 12.70 9.59
C ILE A 15 -1.61 11.71 8.62
N GLY A 16 -0.78 12.23 7.73
CA GLY A 16 -0.08 11.50 6.68
C GLY A 16 -0.73 11.66 5.30
N ALA A 17 0.01 12.26 4.35
CA ALA A 17 -0.40 12.43 2.96
C ALA A 17 0.21 11.34 2.03
N GLY A 18 0.40 10.14 2.54
CA GLY A 18 0.62 8.96 1.73
C GLY A 18 -0.65 8.58 0.96
N ILE A 19 -0.58 7.51 0.16
CA ILE A 19 -1.68 7.10 -0.74
C ILE A 19 -3.01 6.91 0.01
N VAL A 20 -2.98 6.38 1.23
CA VAL A 20 -4.18 6.13 2.04
C VAL A 20 -4.79 7.44 2.52
N GLY A 21 -3.99 8.31 3.16
CA GLY A 21 -4.48 9.61 3.63
C GLY A 21 -4.99 10.50 2.49
N ALA A 22 -4.31 10.49 1.33
CA ALA A 22 -4.75 11.19 0.13
C ALA A 22 -6.09 10.64 -0.40
N SER A 23 -6.27 9.32 -0.40
CA SER A 23 -7.53 8.69 -0.81
C SER A 23 -8.67 9.03 0.16
N VAL A 24 -8.44 8.91 1.48
CA VAL A 24 -9.44 9.30 2.50
C VAL A 24 -9.82 10.77 2.35
N ALA A 25 -8.83 11.67 2.19
CA ALA A 25 -9.08 13.09 1.96
C ALA A 25 -9.95 13.35 0.72
N CYS A 26 -9.64 12.67 -0.39
CA CYS A 26 -10.38 12.76 -1.64
C CYS A 26 -11.87 12.37 -1.48
N HIS A 27 -12.14 11.30 -0.74
CA HIS A 27 -13.50 10.82 -0.54
C HIS A 27 -14.29 11.61 0.53
N CYS A 28 -13.61 12.19 1.52
CA CYS A 28 -14.25 13.01 2.55
C CYS A 28 -14.50 14.47 2.12
N ALA A 29 -13.61 15.06 1.32
CA ALA A 29 -13.63 16.50 1.00
C ALA A 29 -14.94 17.00 0.33
N PRO A 30 -15.68 16.21 -0.48
CA PRO A 30 -16.97 16.67 -1.01
C PRO A 30 -18.03 16.99 0.05
N ARG A 31 -17.88 16.49 1.28
CA ARG A 31 -18.90 16.54 2.35
C ARG A 31 -18.40 17.11 3.67
N ALA A 32 -17.10 17.38 3.80
CA ALA A 32 -16.47 17.82 5.04
C ALA A 32 -15.32 18.79 4.75
N ARG A 33 -15.05 19.72 5.67
CA ARG A 33 -13.81 20.50 5.67
C ARG A 33 -12.67 19.62 6.15
N VAL A 34 -11.77 19.25 5.23
CA VAL A 34 -10.68 18.33 5.48
C VAL A 34 -9.35 19.07 5.58
N LEU A 35 -8.58 18.77 6.63
CA LEU A 35 -7.17 19.10 6.78
C LEU A 35 -6.34 17.85 6.53
N LEU A 36 -5.35 17.92 5.65
CA LEU A 36 -4.38 16.85 5.39
C LEU A 36 -2.99 17.34 5.80
N LEU A 37 -2.43 16.73 6.85
CA LEU A 37 -1.12 17.07 7.40
C LEU A 37 -0.06 16.09 6.91
N GLU A 38 1.06 16.60 6.40
CA GLU A 38 2.22 15.82 5.97
C GLU A 38 3.48 16.30 6.67
N THR A 39 4.30 15.35 7.12
CA THR A 39 5.59 15.65 7.77
C THR A 39 6.63 16.14 6.77
N GLU A 40 6.64 15.55 5.58
CA GLU A 40 7.61 15.86 4.54
C GLU A 40 7.20 17.07 3.70
N ALA A 41 8.14 17.60 2.93
CA ALA A 41 7.89 18.69 1.99
C ALA A 41 6.92 18.28 0.85
N ALA A 42 6.91 17.00 0.50
CA ALA A 42 6.06 16.43 -0.53
C ALA A 42 5.29 15.20 -0.01
N ALA A 43 4.07 14.99 -0.51
CA ALA A 43 3.27 13.81 -0.23
C ALA A 43 3.90 12.55 -0.83
N GLY A 44 3.75 11.42 -0.13
CA GLY A 44 4.11 10.11 -0.66
C GLY A 44 5.61 9.76 -0.63
N CYS A 45 6.45 10.50 0.09
CA CYS A 45 7.92 10.29 0.13
C CYS A 45 8.36 8.92 0.62
N HIS A 46 7.58 8.28 1.49
CA HIS A 46 7.92 6.99 2.09
C HIS A 46 7.32 5.81 1.31
N SER A 47 6.59 4.90 1.95
CA SER A 47 6.07 3.64 1.37
C SER A 47 5.40 3.82 0.01
N THR A 48 4.66 4.91 -0.19
CA THR A 48 3.96 5.21 -1.44
C THR A 48 4.92 5.37 -2.62
N GLY A 49 5.91 6.25 -2.52
CA GLY A 49 6.87 6.53 -3.59
C GLY A 49 7.98 5.49 -3.75
N ARG A 50 7.99 4.43 -2.92
CA ARG A 50 9.03 3.39 -2.90
C ARG A 50 8.51 2.00 -3.27
N SER A 51 7.28 1.93 -3.80
CA SER A 51 6.60 0.69 -4.12
C SER A 51 7.03 0.13 -5.48
N ALA A 52 6.96 -1.21 -5.62
CA ALA A 52 7.01 -1.88 -6.91
C ALA A 52 5.69 -1.75 -7.70
N ALA A 53 4.62 -1.37 -7.03
CA ALA A 53 3.34 -0.92 -7.57
C ALA A 53 2.66 -1.88 -8.55
N LEU A 54 2.37 -3.09 -8.10
CA LEU A 54 1.52 -4.03 -8.82
C LEU A 54 0.08 -3.95 -8.31
N PHE A 55 -0.88 -4.09 -9.22
CA PHE A 55 -2.27 -4.40 -8.94
C PHE A 55 -2.50 -5.88 -9.22
N THR A 56 -2.86 -6.65 -8.23
CA THR A 56 -3.29 -8.04 -8.37
C THR A 56 -4.33 -8.37 -7.31
N GLU A 57 -5.44 -8.95 -7.72
CA GLU A 57 -6.55 -9.35 -6.85
C GLU A 57 -6.24 -10.64 -6.08
N ALA A 58 -5.21 -11.35 -6.50
CA ALA A 58 -4.79 -12.63 -5.95
C ALA A 58 -3.83 -12.52 -4.74
N TYR A 59 -3.44 -11.31 -4.31
CA TYR A 59 -2.37 -11.10 -3.34
C TYR A 59 -2.84 -10.41 -2.06
N GLY A 60 -2.46 -10.96 -0.91
CA GLY A 60 -2.76 -10.44 0.41
C GLY A 60 -3.84 -11.23 1.17
N PRO A 61 -4.11 -10.88 2.44
CA PRO A 61 -5.14 -11.52 3.25
C PRO A 61 -6.56 -11.16 2.79
N PRO A 62 -7.61 -11.83 3.31
CA PRO A 62 -8.98 -11.72 2.80
C PRO A 62 -9.53 -10.29 2.67
N ALA A 63 -9.39 -9.43 3.70
CA ALA A 63 -9.90 -8.07 3.60
C ALA A 63 -9.10 -7.21 2.61
N VAL A 64 -7.79 -7.45 2.48
CA VAL A 64 -6.96 -6.79 1.46
C VAL A 64 -7.44 -7.15 0.06
N ARG A 65 -7.64 -8.45 -0.23
CA ARG A 65 -8.15 -8.89 -1.54
C ARG A 65 -9.53 -8.31 -1.83
N ALA A 66 -10.43 -8.28 -0.84
CA ALA A 66 -11.75 -7.67 -0.99
C ALA A 66 -11.65 -6.17 -1.31
N LEU A 67 -10.83 -5.40 -0.59
CA LEU A 67 -10.62 -3.97 -0.83
C LEU A 67 -9.92 -3.71 -2.18
N THR A 68 -9.04 -4.61 -2.62
CA THR A 68 -8.40 -4.52 -3.94
C THR A 68 -9.42 -4.75 -5.04
N ARG A 69 -10.26 -5.79 -4.97
CA ARG A 69 -11.36 -6.02 -5.93
C ARG A 69 -12.34 -4.85 -5.94
N ALA A 70 -12.71 -4.32 -4.76
CA ALA A 70 -13.55 -3.14 -4.67
C ALA A 70 -12.94 -1.89 -5.34
N SER A 71 -11.62 -1.83 -5.44
CA SER A 71 -10.88 -0.72 -6.07
C SER A 71 -10.83 -0.84 -7.60
N ARG A 72 -11.07 -2.02 -8.17
CA ARG A 72 -10.86 -2.31 -9.59
C ARG A 72 -11.61 -1.33 -10.51
N ALA A 73 -12.88 -1.13 -10.28
CA ALA A 73 -13.70 -0.24 -11.10
C ALA A 73 -13.18 1.21 -11.12
N PHE A 74 -12.60 1.67 -10.00
CA PHE A 74 -11.98 2.99 -9.93
C PHE A 74 -10.72 3.08 -10.80
N PHE A 75 -9.91 2.03 -10.81
CA PHE A 75 -8.71 2.00 -11.63
C PHE A 75 -9.03 1.93 -13.12
N ASP A 76 -10.03 1.15 -13.51
CA ASP A 76 -10.45 0.97 -14.90
C ASP A 76 -11.12 2.23 -15.48
N ALA A 77 -11.91 2.92 -14.66
CA ALA A 77 -12.66 4.12 -15.04
C ALA A 77 -12.61 5.18 -13.93
N PRO A 78 -11.44 5.81 -13.71
CA PRO A 78 -11.34 6.88 -12.72
C PRO A 78 -12.25 8.05 -13.11
N PRO A 79 -12.71 8.85 -12.14
CA PRO A 79 -13.53 10.03 -12.43
C PRO A 79 -12.86 10.96 -13.46
N GLU A 80 -13.64 11.61 -14.29
CA GLU A 80 -13.16 12.54 -15.30
C GLU A 80 -12.16 13.56 -14.71
N GLY A 81 -11.04 13.78 -15.39
CA GLY A 81 -9.96 14.68 -14.96
C GLY A 81 -9.14 14.16 -13.76
N PHE A 82 -9.37 12.94 -13.30
CA PHE A 82 -8.62 12.37 -12.17
C PHE A 82 -7.13 12.15 -12.49
N ALA A 83 -6.82 11.59 -13.64
CA ALA A 83 -5.44 11.35 -14.09
C ALA A 83 -5.29 11.69 -15.58
N PRO A 84 -4.10 12.19 -16.00
CA PRO A 84 -3.85 12.51 -17.40
C PRO A 84 -3.54 11.27 -18.25
N VAL A 85 -3.27 10.14 -17.61
CA VAL A 85 -2.89 8.85 -18.22
C VAL A 85 -3.68 7.71 -17.56
N PRO A 86 -3.80 6.54 -18.21
CA PRO A 86 -4.35 5.37 -17.55
C PRO A 86 -3.60 5.01 -16.29
N LEU A 87 -4.34 4.69 -15.22
CA LEU A 87 -3.76 4.31 -13.93
C LEU A 87 -3.16 2.89 -13.93
N LEU A 88 -3.67 2.02 -14.80
CA LEU A 88 -3.23 0.64 -14.95
C LEU A 88 -2.60 0.40 -16.32
N ARG A 89 -1.50 -0.33 -16.34
CA ARG A 89 -0.88 -0.89 -17.54
C ARG A 89 -0.77 -2.40 -17.38
N ALA A 90 -1.27 -3.16 -18.37
CA ALA A 90 -1.18 -4.63 -18.35
C ALA A 90 0.26 -5.10 -18.12
N ARG A 91 0.44 -6.01 -17.17
CA ARG A 91 1.72 -6.59 -16.81
C ARG A 91 1.66 -8.11 -16.74
N GLY A 92 0.69 -8.65 -16.01
CA GLY A 92 0.65 -10.02 -15.56
C GLY A 92 1.66 -10.31 -14.43
N THR A 93 1.44 -11.39 -13.71
CA THR A 93 2.44 -11.97 -12.80
C THR A 93 2.70 -13.42 -13.14
N LEU A 94 3.91 -13.89 -12.81
CA LEU A 94 4.35 -15.27 -12.96
C LEU A 94 5.03 -15.69 -11.66
N LEU A 95 4.33 -16.49 -10.84
CA LEU A 95 4.92 -17.09 -9.64
C LEU A 95 5.64 -18.36 -10.08
N ALA A 96 6.96 -18.31 -10.16
CA ALA A 96 7.80 -19.39 -10.68
C ALA A 96 8.38 -20.24 -9.55
N GLY A 97 8.36 -21.57 -9.74
CA GLY A 97 8.89 -22.53 -8.78
C GLY A 97 9.64 -23.70 -9.41
N GLY A 98 10.51 -24.33 -8.63
CA GLY A 98 11.18 -25.56 -8.98
C GLY A 98 10.24 -26.78 -8.95
N ALA A 99 10.74 -27.92 -9.40
CA ALA A 99 9.95 -29.16 -9.49
C ALA A 99 9.39 -29.62 -8.12
N ALA A 100 10.11 -29.36 -7.02
CA ALA A 100 9.68 -29.69 -5.67
C ALA A 100 8.45 -28.86 -5.20
N GLN A 101 8.20 -27.71 -5.81
CA GLN A 101 7.12 -26.80 -5.45
C GLN A 101 5.84 -27.00 -6.28
N ARG A 102 5.76 -28.07 -7.09
CA ARG A 102 4.60 -28.31 -7.96
C ARG A 102 3.30 -28.42 -7.19
N ALA A 103 3.27 -29.20 -6.11
CA ALA A 103 2.07 -29.36 -5.29
C ALA A 103 1.60 -28.03 -4.65
N GLU A 104 2.54 -27.17 -4.24
CA GLU A 104 2.26 -25.84 -3.72
C GLU A 104 1.65 -24.94 -4.80
N ALA A 105 2.21 -24.95 -6.02
CA ALA A 105 1.70 -24.19 -7.16
C ALA A 105 0.29 -24.64 -7.56
N GLU A 106 0.03 -25.94 -7.59
CA GLU A 106 -1.29 -26.51 -7.87
C GLU A 106 -2.32 -26.08 -6.82
N ALA A 107 -1.99 -26.22 -5.53
CA ALA A 107 -2.87 -25.81 -4.42
C ALA A 107 -3.16 -24.30 -4.45
N LEU A 108 -2.14 -23.48 -4.72
CA LEU A 108 -2.32 -22.02 -4.88
C LEU A 108 -3.26 -21.70 -6.06
N CYS A 109 -3.03 -22.33 -7.21
CA CYS A 109 -3.84 -22.14 -8.40
C CYS A 109 -5.31 -22.50 -8.14
N ASP A 110 -5.57 -23.64 -7.49
CA ASP A 110 -6.92 -24.09 -7.15
C ASP A 110 -7.59 -23.13 -6.16
N THR A 111 -6.88 -22.66 -5.15
CA THR A 111 -7.37 -21.66 -4.19
C THR A 111 -7.78 -20.37 -4.89
N LEU A 112 -6.91 -19.82 -5.74
CA LEU A 112 -7.17 -18.58 -6.45
C LEU A 112 -8.34 -18.70 -7.44
N ARG A 113 -8.47 -19.85 -8.12
CA ARG A 113 -9.63 -20.14 -9.00
C ARG A 113 -10.94 -20.27 -8.22
N ALA A 114 -10.91 -20.92 -7.06
CA ALA A 114 -12.08 -21.03 -6.19
C ALA A 114 -12.55 -19.64 -5.69
N GLU A 115 -11.63 -18.68 -5.56
CA GLU A 115 -11.93 -17.29 -5.24
C GLU A 115 -12.31 -16.42 -6.45
N GLY A 116 -12.39 -17.01 -7.66
CA GLY A 116 -12.80 -16.34 -8.88
C GLY A 116 -11.67 -15.68 -9.69
N SER A 117 -10.40 -15.89 -9.33
CA SER A 117 -9.26 -15.38 -10.09
C SER A 117 -9.02 -16.22 -11.35
N ALA A 118 -8.79 -15.56 -12.49
CA ALA A 118 -8.48 -16.21 -13.77
C ALA A 118 -6.97 -16.52 -13.87
N VAL A 119 -6.49 -17.49 -13.11
CA VAL A 119 -5.08 -17.88 -13.09
C VAL A 119 -4.84 -19.19 -13.87
N ASP A 120 -3.65 -19.29 -14.48
CA ASP A 120 -3.20 -20.46 -15.22
C ASP A 120 -2.07 -21.17 -14.49
N LEU A 121 -2.14 -22.51 -14.45
CA LEU A 121 -1.00 -23.33 -14.07
C LEU A 121 -0.19 -23.66 -15.33
N LEU A 122 1.06 -23.26 -15.38
CA LEU A 122 1.98 -23.44 -16.51
C LEU A 122 3.05 -24.47 -16.21
N ASP A 123 3.47 -25.20 -17.25
CA ASP A 123 4.70 -25.98 -17.19
C ASP A 123 5.95 -25.08 -17.44
N GLY A 124 7.13 -25.68 -17.24
CA GLY A 124 8.38 -24.93 -17.37
C GLY A 124 8.68 -24.43 -18.76
N ALA A 125 8.22 -25.10 -19.82
CA ALA A 125 8.41 -24.64 -21.20
C ALA A 125 7.54 -23.41 -21.46
N GLN A 126 6.29 -23.43 -21.03
CA GLN A 126 5.35 -22.31 -21.12
C GLN A 126 5.85 -21.10 -20.31
N ALA A 127 6.35 -21.30 -19.08
CA ALA A 127 6.91 -20.24 -18.25
C ALA A 127 8.13 -19.57 -18.94
N ARG A 128 9.04 -20.34 -19.48
CA ARG A 128 10.22 -19.83 -20.22
C ARG A 128 9.90 -19.23 -21.58
N ALA A 129 8.79 -19.61 -22.20
CA ALA A 129 8.31 -18.92 -23.39
C ALA A 129 7.90 -17.46 -23.09
N LEU A 130 7.37 -17.21 -21.88
CA LEU A 130 7.03 -15.84 -21.42
C LEU A 130 8.27 -15.08 -20.96
N VAL A 131 9.19 -15.74 -20.26
CA VAL A 131 10.39 -15.11 -19.67
C VAL A 131 11.61 -16.00 -19.96
N PRO A 132 12.26 -15.82 -21.13
CA PRO A 132 13.30 -16.74 -21.63
C PRO A 132 14.56 -16.84 -20.76
N VAL A 133 14.78 -15.91 -19.85
CA VAL A 133 15.93 -15.90 -18.95
C VAL A 133 15.76 -16.81 -17.73
N LEU A 134 14.58 -17.36 -17.50
CA LEU A 134 14.34 -18.29 -16.36
C LEU A 134 15.11 -19.60 -16.58
N ARG A 135 15.80 -20.06 -15.54
CA ARG A 135 16.46 -21.37 -15.54
C ARG A 135 15.42 -22.49 -15.35
N PRO A 136 15.62 -23.67 -15.97
CA PRO A 136 14.71 -24.81 -15.81
C PRO A 136 14.46 -25.20 -14.36
N GLU A 137 15.49 -25.13 -13.51
CA GLU A 137 15.46 -25.50 -12.10
C GLU A 137 14.56 -24.59 -11.26
N ALA A 138 14.46 -23.30 -11.66
CA ALA A 138 13.66 -22.29 -10.97
C ALA A 138 12.27 -22.07 -11.59
N SER A 139 11.95 -22.74 -12.70
CA SER A 139 10.71 -22.53 -13.45
C SER A 139 10.11 -23.83 -13.97
N ALA A 140 10.22 -24.94 -13.20
CA ALA A 140 9.62 -26.21 -13.59
C ALA A 140 8.08 -26.18 -13.55
N VAL A 141 7.51 -25.27 -12.79
CA VAL A 141 6.09 -24.97 -12.67
C VAL A 141 5.90 -23.48 -12.44
N ALA A 142 4.79 -22.91 -12.90
CA ALA A 142 4.46 -21.52 -12.54
C ALA A 142 2.94 -21.33 -12.46
N VAL A 143 2.52 -20.36 -11.61
CA VAL A 143 1.16 -19.84 -11.59
C VAL A 143 1.19 -18.46 -12.25
N ARG A 144 0.41 -18.28 -13.31
CA ARG A 144 0.28 -17.04 -14.06
C ARG A 144 -1.02 -16.35 -13.70
N ASP A 145 -0.94 -15.08 -13.32
CA ASP A 145 -2.09 -14.17 -13.27
C ASP A 145 -1.98 -13.17 -14.43
N PRO A 146 -2.75 -13.34 -15.52
CA PRO A 146 -2.74 -12.41 -16.64
C PRO A 146 -3.44 -11.08 -16.34
N ALA A 147 -4.26 -11.03 -15.28
CA ALA A 147 -5.05 -9.87 -14.88
C ALA A 147 -4.33 -8.96 -13.85
N ALA A 148 -3.01 -9.15 -13.69
CA ALA A 148 -2.20 -8.22 -12.91
C ALA A 148 -1.71 -7.04 -13.77
N PHE A 149 -1.52 -5.88 -13.14
CA PHE A 149 -1.15 -4.63 -13.81
C PHE A 149 -0.05 -3.89 -13.05
N ASP A 150 0.74 -3.09 -13.76
CA ASP A 150 1.49 -1.99 -13.15
C ASP A 150 0.55 -0.85 -12.81
N ILE A 151 0.78 -0.18 -11.67
CA ILE A 151 0.03 1.01 -11.26
C ILE A 151 0.92 2.25 -11.48
N ASP A 152 0.39 3.29 -12.11
CA ASP A 152 0.98 4.62 -12.05
C ASP A 152 0.68 5.27 -10.69
N VAL A 153 1.63 5.10 -9.77
CA VAL A 153 1.47 5.55 -8.38
C VAL A 153 1.40 7.06 -8.27
N ASP A 154 2.21 7.79 -9.06
CA ASP A 154 2.20 9.23 -9.02
C ASP A 154 0.90 9.79 -9.58
N ALA A 155 0.45 9.29 -10.74
CA ALA A 155 -0.83 9.70 -11.31
C ALA A 155 -2.00 9.44 -10.33
N LEU A 156 -2.00 8.30 -9.63
CA LEU A 156 -3.00 7.96 -8.63
C LEU A 156 -2.95 8.90 -7.42
N LEU A 157 -1.76 9.10 -6.82
CA LEU A 157 -1.57 9.96 -5.66
C LEU A 157 -1.95 11.40 -5.97
N GLN A 158 -1.41 11.95 -7.06
CA GLN A 158 -1.71 13.32 -7.49
C GLN A 158 -3.18 13.49 -7.86
N GLY A 159 -3.81 12.45 -8.41
CA GLY A 159 -5.24 12.44 -8.69
C GLY A 159 -6.07 12.63 -7.42
N PHE A 160 -5.79 11.85 -6.37
CA PHE A 160 -6.45 12.00 -5.08
C PHE A 160 -6.22 13.39 -4.47
N LEU A 161 -4.98 13.87 -4.44
CA LEU A 161 -4.63 15.17 -3.87
C LEU A 161 -5.27 16.33 -4.63
N ARG A 162 -5.27 16.31 -5.98
CA ARG A 162 -5.93 17.33 -6.80
C ARG A 162 -7.43 17.35 -6.53
N ARG A 163 -8.07 16.18 -6.51
CA ARG A 163 -9.51 16.08 -6.29
C ARG A 163 -9.91 16.49 -4.87
N ALA A 164 -9.12 16.14 -3.86
CA ALA A 164 -9.32 16.60 -2.50
C ALA A 164 -9.27 18.14 -2.43
N ARG A 165 -8.23 18.74 -3.00
CA ARG A 165 -8.08 20.22 -3.04
C ARG A 165 -9.19 20.91 -3.83
N ALA A 166 -9.60 20.34 -4.98
CA ALA A 166 -10.71 20.89 -5.76
C ALA A 166 -12.04 20.90 -4.99
N ASN A 167 -12.19 20.00 -4.00
CA ASN A 167 -13.33 19.96 -3.08
C ASN A 167 -13.05 20.69 -1.74
N GLY A 168 -12.05 21.57 -1.68
CA GLY A 168 -11.79 22.43 -0.54
C GLY A 168 -10.95 21.83 0.58
N ALA A 169 -10.32 20.66 0.41
CA ALA A 169 -9.37 20.16 1.38
C ALA A 169 -8.11 21.03 1.44
N VAL A 170 -7.64 21.29 2.65
CA VAL A 170 -6.40 22.05 2.91
C VAL A 170 -5.28 21.04 3.18
N GLN A 171 -4.27 21.03 2.33
CA GLN A 171 -3.06 20.25 2.55
C GLN A 171 -1.96 21.14 3.12
N VAL A 172 -1.31 20.68 4.19
CA VAL A 172 -0.20 21.37 4.85
C VAL A 172 0.98 20.40 4.95
N SER A 173 2.04 20.71 4.19
CA SER A 173 3.32 19.99 4.24
C SER A 173 4.24 20.55 5.32
N GLU A 174 5.33 19.85 5.63
CA GLU A 174 6.29 20.19 6.68
C GLU A 174 5.60 20.43 8.02
N ALA A 175 4.53 19.66 8.30
CA ALA A 175 3.65 19.80 9.44
C ALA A 175 3.67 18.55 10.33
N ARG A 176 4.87 18.13 10.76
CA ARG A 176 5.01 17.00 11.68
C ARG A 176 4.20 17.27 12.95
N VAL A 177 3.21 16.44 13.22
CA VAL A 177 2.38 16.55 14.42
C VAL A 177 3.25 16.23 15.65
N ALA A 178 3.29 17.17 16.60
CA ALA A 178 4.08 17.06 17.82
C ALA A 178 3.22 16.87 19.07
N ALA A 179 1.98 17.38 19.07
CA ALA A 179 1.06 17.20 20.18
C ALA A 179 -0.39 17.10 19.72
N LEU A 180 -1.14 16.24 20.37
CA LEU A 180 -2.58 16.05 20.20
C LEU A 180 -3.24 16.13 21.57
N SER A 181 -4.35 16.84 21.67
CA SER A 181 -5.17 16.87 22.87
C SER A 181 -6.64 17.10 22.56
N ARG A 182 -7.52 16.69 23.45
CA ARG A 182 -8.96 16.96 23.36
C ARG A 182 -9.29 18.26 24.07
N ASP A 183 -10.13 19.07 23.41
CA ASP A 183 -10.74 20.25 23.98
C ASP A 183 -12.22 20.24 23.63
N GLY A 184 -13.04 19.80 24.55
CA GLY A 184 -14.44 19.53 24.32
C GLY A 184 -14.66 18.49 23.23
N ASP A 185 -15.39 18.87 22.17
CA ASP A 185 -15.70 17.99 21.03
C ASP A 185 -14.62 17.97 19.95
N ARG A 186 -13.49 18.71 20.14
CA ARG A 186 -12.47 18.89 19.12
C ARG A 186 -11.10 18.37 19.54
N TRP A 187 -10.35 17.92 18.56
CA TRP A 187 -8.91 17.76 18.67
C TRP A 187 -8.22 19.10 18.51
N ARG A 188 -7.27 19.40 19.38
CA ARG A 188 -6.24 20.41 19.21
C ARG A 188 -4.99 19.72 18.68
N ILE A 189 -4.51 20.17 17.53
CA ILE A 189 -3.37 19.61 16.80
C ILE A 189 -2.29 20.66 16.77
N THR A 190 -1.11 20.35 17.27
CA THR A 190 0.05 21.24 17.23
C THR A 190 1.17 20.57 16.45
N SER A 191 1.64 21.22 15.40
CA SER A 191 2.82 20.78 14.66
C SER A 191 4.12 21.19 15.34
N ALA A 192 5.24 20.55 14.98
CA ALA A 192 6.54 20.78 15.59
C ALA A 192 7.06 22.22 15.40
N ASP A 193 6.62 22.90 14.34
CA ASP A 193 6.93 24.32 14.06
C ASP A 193 5.96 25.30 14.75
N GLY A 194 5.01 24.79 15.57
CA GLY A 194 4.10 25.59 16.38
C GLY A 194 2.79 26.01 15.69
N ARG A 195 2.53 25.60 14.44
CA ARG A 195 1.20 25.79 13.81
C ARG A 195 0.13 25.03 14.59
N ARG A 196 -1.07 25.60 14.67
CA ARG A 196 -2.18 25.05 15.44
C ARG A 196 -3.43 24.88 14.59
N PHE A 197 -4.05 23.73 14.71
CA PHE A 197 -5.28 23.38 14.00
C PHE A 197 -6.26 22.74 14.97
N ALA A 198 -7.56 22.75 14.60
CA ALA A 198 -8.58 22.06 15.35
C ALA A 198 -9.49 21.25 14.41
N ALA A 199 -9.89 20.05 14.84
CA ALA A 199 -10.78 19.18 14.05
C ALA A 199 -11.71 18.37 14.96
N ARG A 200 -12.90 18.00 14.46
CA ARG A 200 -13.83 17.13 15.21
C ARG A 200 -13.35 15.68 15.21
N LEU A 201 -12.92 15.18 14.05
CA LEU A 201 -12.40 13.83 13.87
C LEU A 201 -10.92 13.88 13.48
N LEU A 202 -10.17 12.89 13.94
CA LEU A 202 -8.77 12.67 13.61
C LEU A 202 -8.63 11.35 12.87
N VAL A 203 -8.05 11.35 11.68
CA VAL A 203 -7.70 10.13 10.94
C VAL A 203 -6.20 9.90 11.03
N ASN A 204 -5.82 8.74 11.54
CA ASN A 204 -4.44 8.31 11.60
C ASN A 204 -4.10 7.48 10.36
N ALA A 205 -3.51 8.13 9.36
CA ALA A 205 -3.01 7.53 8.12
C ALA A 205 -1.48 7.66 8.01
N ALA A 206 -0.79 7.69 9.18
CA ALA A 206 0.64 7.99 9.30
C ALA A 206 1.58 6.82 8.90
N GLY A 207 1.06 5.79 8.21
CA GLY A 207 1.87 4.69 7.71
C GLY A 207 2.63 3.98 8.83
N ALA A 208 3.96 3.90 8.73
CA ALA A 208 4.81 3.26 9.73
C ALA A 208 4.78 3.95 11.11
N TRP A 209 4.44 5.24 11.16
CA TRP A 209 4.37 6.03 12.40
C TRP A 209 2.99 6.01 13.07
N ALA A 210 2.07 5.16 12.61
CA ALA A 210 0.69 5.21 13.11
C ALA A 210 0.57 4.89 14.61
N ASP A 211 1.36 3.97 15.15
CA ASP A 211 1.38 3.69 16.59
C ASP A 211 1.93 4.88 17.43
N GLU A 212 2.88 5.65 16.86
CA GLU A 212 3.41 6.86 17.52
C GLU A 212 2.34 7.96 17.57
N VAL A 213 1.60 8.15 16.47
CA VAL A 213 0.48 9.10 16.41
C VAL A 213 -0.65 8.68 17.36
N ALA A 214 -0.92 7.39 17.50
CA ALA A 214 -1.91 6.89 18.45
C ALA A 214 -1.52 7.23 19.90
N VAL A 215 -0.26 7.02 20.27
CA VAL A 215 0.24 7.40 21.61
C VAL A 215 0.09 8.91 21.85
N LEU A 216 0.42 9.75 20.86
CA LEU A 216 0.20 11.20 20.97
C LEU A 216 -1.28 11.56 21.15
N ALA A 217 -2.19 10.79 20.58
CA ALA A 217 -3.63 10.96 20.72
C ALA A 217 -4.19 10.39 22.04
N GLY A 218 -3.38 9.73 22.87
CA GLY A 218 -3.83 9.02 24.06
C GLY A 218 -4.62 7.75 23.74
N ALA A 219 -4.43 7.19 22.55
CA ALA A 219 -4.95 5.88 22.14
C ALA A 219 -3.92 4.78 22.41
N GLY A 220 -4.39 3.53 22.40
CA GLY A 220 -3.50 2.36 22.48
C GLY A 220 -2.74 2.12 21.16
N ARG A 221 -1.66 1.34 21.25
CA ARG A 221 -0.95 0.83 20.07
C ARG A 221 -1.69 -0.39 19.51
N VAL A 222 -1.73 -0.53 18.20
CA VAL A 222 -2.25 -1.76 17.57
C VAL A 222 -1.18 -2.82 17.34
N GLY A 223 0.07 -2.55 17.77
CA GLY A 223 1.21 -3.44 17.57
C GLY A 223 1.73 -3.42 16.15
N LEU A 224 1.82 -2.24 15.56
CA LEU A 224 2.31 -2.06 14.20
C LEU A 224 3.79 -2.43 14.11
N GLU A 225 4.10 -3.33 13.20
CA GLU A 225 5.47 -3.75 12.88
C GLU A 225 5.84 -3.30 11.47
N PRO A 226 6.61 -2.22 11.32
CA PRO A 226 7.22 -1.86 10.06
C PRO A 226 8.27 -2.89 9.64
N ARG A 227 8.25 -3.32 8.38
CA ARG A 227 9.21 -4.25 7.80
C ARG A 227 9.89 -3.63 6.60
N ARG A 228 11.23 -3.69 6.55
CA ARG A 228 12.02 -3.19 5.42
C ARG A 228 11.82 -4.08 4.20
N ARG A 229 11.59 -3.44 3.05
CA ARG A 229 11.59 -4.07 1.74
C ARG A 229 12.56 -3.31 0.84
N SER A 230 13.68 -3.96 0.48
CA SER A 230 14.70 -3.41 -0.40
C SER A 230 14.39 -3.70 -1.85
N ALA A 231 14.73 -2.78 -2.74
CA ALA A 231 14.60 -2.92 -4.18
C ALA A 231 15.77 -2.22 -4.90
N PHE A 232 16.00 -2.62 -6.15
CA PHE A 232 17.04 -2.05 -6.98
C PHE A 232 16.66 -2.09 -8.46
N LEU A 233 17.19 -1.13 -9.25
CA LEU A 233 17.08 -1.13 -10.70
C LEU A 233 18.38 -1.61 -11.34
N PHE A 234 18.27 -2.38 -12.41
CA PHE A 234 19.42 -2.85 -13.18
C PHE A 234 19.11 -2.92 -14.67
N GLU A 235 20.17 -2.95 -15.48
CA GLU A 235 20.07 -3.01 -16.94
C GLU A 235 19.57 -4.38 -17.41
N PRO A 236 18.61 -4.44 -18.34
CA PRO A 236 18.30 -5.69 -19.02
C PRO A 236 19.46 -6.13 -19.91
N PRO A 237 19.56 -7.42 -20.28
CA PRO A 237 20.55 -7.89 -21.25
C PRO A 237 20.41 -7.15 -22.57
N ALA A 238 21.55 -6.80 -23.19
CA ALA A 238 21.58 -6.13 -24.49
C ALA A 238 20.87 -6.97 -25.57
N GLY A 239 20.00 -6.31 -26.35
CA GLY A 239 19.29 -6.95 -27.45
C GLY A 239 18.07 -7.79 -27.04
N LEU A 240 17.72 -7.84 -25.76
CA LEU A 240 16.55 -8.57 -25.26
C LEU A 240 15.40 -7.60 -24.97
N ALA A 241 14.26 -7.81 -25.65
CA ALA A 241 13.04 -7.05 -25.36
C ALA A 241 12.40 -7.60 -24.07
N THR A 242 12.37 -6.77 -23.04
CA THR A 242 11.86 -7.15 -21.70
C THR A 242 10.54 -6.46 -21.34
N SER A 243 10.09 -5.48 -22.14
CA SER A 243 8.92 -4.63 -21.84
C SER A 243 7.64 -5.42 -21.55
N ASP A 244 7.47 -6.56 -22.21
CA ASP A 244 6.24 -7.35 -22.17
C ASP A 244 6.34 -8.55 -21.21
N TRP A 245 7.46 -8.69 -20.49
CA TRP A 245 7.55 -9.72 -19.47
C TRP A 245 6.57 -9.46 -18.34
N PRO A 246 5.94 -10.51 -17.80
CA PRO A 246 5.22 -10.39 -16.53
C PRO A 246 6.19 -10.06 -15.39
N ALA A 247 5.64 -9.59 -14.27
CA ALA A 247 6.40 -9.57 -13.04
C ALA A 247 6.65 -11.01 -12.56
N VAL A 248 7.91 -11.39 -12.45
CA VAL A 248 8.32 -12.73 -12.01
C VAL A 248 8.56 -12.68 -10.50
N ILE A 249 7.92 -13.56 -9.79
CA ILE A 249 7.99 -13.69 -8.34
C ILE A 249 8.35 -15.14 -8.04
N ALA A 250 9.30 -15.39 -7.14
CA ALA A 250 9.52 -16.75 -6.64
C ALA A 250 8.25 -17.26 -5.95
N LEU A 251 7.90 -18.52 -6.13
CA LEU A 251 6.70 -19.10 -5.52
C LEU A 251 6.74 -19.05 -3.98
N ASP A 252 7.94 -19.14 -3.39
CA ASP A 252 8.21 -18.96 -1.96
C ASP A 252 8.37 -17.50 -1.53
N GLU A 253 8.06 -16.54 -2.42
CA GLU A 253 8.20 -15.11 -2.21
C GLU A 253 9.63 -14.65 -1.80
N SER A 254 10.67 -15.41 -2.12
CA SER A 254 12.04 -15.10 -1.71
C SER A 254 12.75 -14.06 -2.58
N TRP A 255 12.26 -13.77 -3.78
CA TRP A 255 12.72 -12.73 -4.69
C TRP A 255 11.65 -12.38 -5.74
N TYR A 256 11.81 -11.23 -6.37
CA TYR A 256 11.04 -10.90 -7.58
C TYR A 256 11.82 -9.94 -8.47
N PHE A 257 11.45 -9.92 -9.76
CA PHE A 257 11.83 -8.86 -10.68
C PHE A 257 10.72 -8.55 -11.67
N LYS A 258 10.74 -7.36 -12.22
CA LYS A 258 9.79 -6.93 -13.27
C LYS A 258 10.42 -5.86 -14.16
N PRO A 259 9.91 -5.67 -15.40
CA PRO A 259 10.24 -4.49 -16.20
C PRO A 259 9.79 -3.20 -15.50
N ASP A 260 10.64 -2.17 -15.57
CA ASP A 260 10.36 -0.86 -15.02
C ASP A 260 11.08 0.24 -15.79
N ALA A 261 10.34 1.07 -16.53
CA ALA A 261 10.85 2.22 -17.29
C ALA A 261 12.10 1.94 -18.15
N GLY A 262 12.13 0.80 -18.85
CA GLY A 262 13.25 0.39 -19.70
C GLY A 262 14.38 -0.33 -18.96
N LEU A 263 14.32 -0.43 -17.66
CA LEU A 263 15.17 -1.22 -16.77
C LEU A 263 14.42 -2.45 -16.26
N LEU A 264 15.09 -3.22 -15.40
CA LEU A 264 14.47 -4.24 -14.56
C LEU A 264 14.56 -3.81 -13.10
N LEU A 265 13.43 -3.89 -12.39
CA LEU A 265 13.36 -3.74 -10.95
C LEU A 265 13.52 -5.12 -10.33
N GLY A 266 14.46 -5.27 -9.38
CA GLY A 266 14.67 -6.49 -8.62
C GLY A 266 14.55 -6.25 -7.11
N SER A 267 14.24 -7.31 -6.36
CA SER A 267 14.14 -7.27 -4.90
C SER A 267 14.44 -8.64 -4.29
N PRO A 268 15.11 -8.69 -3.13
CA PRO A 268 15.24 -9.91 -2.32
C PRO A 268 13.92 -10.33 -1.66
N ALA A 269 12.85 -9.59 -1.86
CA ALA A 269 11.56 -9.76 -1.19
C ALA A 269 11.65 -9.83 0.35
N ASN A 270 12.70 -9.24 0.94
CA ASN A 270 12.94 -9.22 2.38
C ASN A 270 11.80 -8.52 3.15
N ALA A 271 11.63 -8.91 4.40
CA ALA A 271 10.59 -8.38 5.30
C ALA A 271 11.15 -8.27 6.75
N ASP A 272 12.35 -7.69 6.87
CA ASP A 272 13.04 -7.56 8.14
C ASP A 272 12.33 -6.55 9.04
N PRO A 273 11.92 -6.93 10.27
CA PRO A 273 11.31 -6.02 11.22
C PRO A 273 12.27 -4.86 11.55
N THR A 274 11.70 -3.65 11.64
CA THR A 274 12.45 -2.44 12.00
C THR A 274 11.51 -1.44 12.69
N HIS A 275 12.02 -0.26 13.03
CA HIS A 275 11.20 0.86 13.53
C HIS A 275 10.83 1.81 12.41
N ALA A 276 9.93 2.73 12.68
CA ALA A 276 9.56 3.80 11.75
C ALA A 276 10.73 4.80 11.59
N HIS A 277 11.25 4.93 10.38
CA HIS A 277 12.31 5.88 10.03
C HIS A 277 12.37 6.05 8.50
N ASP A 278 13.20 6.95 8.03
CA ASP A 278 13.53 7.07 6.61
C ASP A 278 14.49 5.94 6.21
N VAL A 279 13.91 4.79 5.84
CA VAL A 279 14.63 3.55 5.60
C VAL A 279 15.41 3.60 4.29
N VAL A 280 16.61 3.05 4.31
CA VAL A 280 17.47 2.84 3.13
C VAL A 280 17.68 1.35 2.87
N ALA A 281 18.03 0.99 1.63
CA ALA A 281 18.41 -0.37 1.31
C ALA A 281 19.76 -0.72 1.96
N GLU A 282 19.85 -1.88 2.58
CA GLU A 282 21.13 -2.42 3.06
C GLU A 282 21.84 -3.13 1.93
N GLU A 283 23.17 -3.02 1.91
CA GLU A 283 24.01 -3.64 0.87
C GLU A 283 23.83 -5.16 0.83
N LEU A 284 23.68 -5.79 1.99
CA LEU A 284 23.44 -7.24 2.09
C LEU A 284 22.11 -7.65 1.48
N ASP A 285 21.05 -6.86 1.68
CA ASP A 285 19.74 -7.12 1.07
C ASP A 285 19.84 -7.07 -0.46
N VAL A 286 20.50 -6.03 -0.98
CA VAL A 286 20.69 -5.86 -2.42
C VAL A 286 21.51 -7.02 -3.00
N ALA A 287 22.63 -7.38 -2.34
CA ALA A 287 23.46 -8.50 -2.76
C ALA A 287 22.71 -9.83 -2.74
N LEU A 288 21.88 -10.07 -1.71
CA LEU A 288 21.03 -11.25 -1.61
C LEU A 288 19.99 -11.30 -2.74
N GLY A 289 19.36 -10.17 -3.05
CA GLY A 289 18.40 -10.07 -4.17
C GLY A 289 19.05 -10.35 -5.51
N ILE A 290 20.24 -9.79 -5.77
CA ILE A 290 21.03 -10.06 -6.97
C ILE A 290 21.34 -11.55 -7.05
N HIS A 291 21.91 -12.12 -5.99
CA HIS A 291 22.29 -13.53 -5.93
C HIS A 291 21.09 -14.45 -6.25
N ARG A 292 19.94 -14.26 -5.61
CA ARG A 292 18.74 -15.07 -5.83
C ARG A 292 18.21 -14.98 -7.26
N ILE A 293 18.18 -13.77 -7.83
CA ILE A 293 17.75 -13.57 -9.22
C ILE A 293 18.74 -14.23 -10.19
N GLU A 294 20.05 -14.11 -10.00
CA GLU A 294 21.06 -14.78 -10.84
C GLU A 294 21.03 -16.30 -10.71
N GLN A 295 20.71 -16.84 -9.54
CA GLN A 295 20.52 -18.30 -9.36
C GLN A 295 19.28 -18.79 -10.14
N ALA A 296 18.20 -18.01 -10.18
CA ALA A 296 16.97 -18.38 -10.83
C ALA A 296 16.92 -18.07 -12.33
N THR A 297 17.86 -17.27 -12.83
CA THR A 297 17.85 -16.77 -14.21
C THR A 297 19.25 -16.84 -14.85
N THR A 298 19.31 -16.56 -16.15
CA THR A 298 20.58 -16.35 -16.88
C THR A 298 21.03 -14.89 -16.87
N LEU A 299 20.35 -14.04 -16.11
CA LEU A 299 20.72 -12.64 -15.94
C LEU A 299 22.06 -12.52 -15.21
N THR A 300 22.81 -11.46 -15.53
CA THR A 300 24.02 -11.07 -14.79
C THR A 300 23.89 -9.62 -14.37
N ILE A 301 23.87 -9.37 -13.07
CA ILE A 301 23.60 -8.07 -12.48
C ILE A 301 24.90 -7.53 -11.86
N ARG A 302 25.70 -6.83 -12.66
CA ARG A 302 27.01 -6.35 -12.21
C ARG A 302 26.92 -5.18 -11.24
N ARG A 303 26.01 -4.22 -11.50
CA ARG A 303 25.84 -3.01 -10.69
C ARG A 303 24.41 -2.50 -10.79
N PRO A 304 23.69 -2.34 -9.68
CA PRO A 304 22.43 -1.61 -9.65
C PRO A 304 22.61 -0.14 -10.08
N ARG A 305 21.67 0.36 -10.85
CA ARG A 305 21.58 1.78 -11.22
C ARG A 305 21.09 2.64 -10.06
N ARG A 306 20.19 2.08 -9.27
CA ARG A 306 19.58 2.71 -8.10
C ARG A 306 19.17 1.64 -7.10
N THR A 307 19.30 1.94 -5.82
CA THR A 307 18.82 1.12 -4.71
C THR A 307 17.96 1.97 -3.78
N TRP A 308 16.93 1.38 -3.20
CA TRP A 308 16.10 2.03 -2.19
C TRP A 308 15.43 0.97 -1.31
N ALA A 309 14.82 1.42 -0.21
CA ALA A 309 13.94 0.58 0.58
C ALA A 309 12.68 1.35 0.97
N GLY A 310 11.60 0.61 1.22
CA GLY A 310 10.36 1.12 1.76
C GLY A 310 9.94 0.32 2.99
N LEU A 311 9.07 0.89 3.81
CA LEU A 311 8.48 0.21 4.96
C LEU A 311 7.11 -0.36 4.57
N ARG A 312 6.92 -1.64 4.85
CA ARG A 312 5.63 -2.32 4.82
C ARG A 312 5.21 -2.54 6.26
N SER A 313 4.12 -1.94 6.68
CA SER A 313 3.71 -1.97 8.09
C SER A 313 2.54 -2.91 8.28
N PHE A 314 2.73 -3.91 9.13
CA PHE A 314 1.78 -4.97 9.40
C PHE A 314 1.38 -4.95 10.88
N VAL A 315 0.27 -5.56 11.20
CA VAL A 315 -0.09 -6.04 12.52
C VAL A 315 -0.06 -7.57 12.54
N ALA A 316 -0.25 -8.19 13.69
CA ALA A 316 0.01 -9.61 13.89
C ALA A 316 -0.73 -10.56 12.94
N ASP A 317 -1.96 -10.24 12.54
CA ASP A 317 -2.78 -11.05 11.62
C ASP A 317 -2.63 -10.66 10.14
N GLY A 318 -1.87 -9.60 9.85
CA GLY A 318 -1.63 -9.11 8.49
C GLY A 318 -2.77 -8.33 7.86
N GLU A 319 -3.95 -8.27 8.48
CA GLU A 319 -5.09 -7.49 7.98
C GLU A 319 -4.93 -6.00 8.30
N PRO A 320 -5.47 -5.09 7.45
CA PRO A 320 -5.45 -3.65 7.75
C PRO A 320 -6.15 -3.28 9.05
N VAL A 321 -5.83 -2.10 9.58
CA VAL A 321 -6.53 -1.51 10.71
C VAL A 321 -7.30 -0.31 10.22
N ILE A 322 -8.63 -0.45 10.12
CA ILE A 322 -9.54 0.60 9.63
C ILE A 322 -10.75 0.65 10.58
N GLY A 323 -11.01 1.81 11.17
CA GLY A 323 -12.14 1.98 12.10
C GLY A 323 -11.84 2.94 13.23
N PHE A 324 -12.88 3.25 14.01
CA PHE A 324 -12.77 4.12 15.17
C PHE A 324 -12.02 3.42 16.32
N ASP A 325 -11.18 4.19 17.01
CA ASP A 325 -10.51 3.73 18.21
C ASP A 325 -11.48 3.63 19.39
N ALA A 326 -11.33 2.59 20.23
CA ALA A 326 -12.24 2.39 21.34
C ALA A 326 -11.99 3.33 22.53
N ALA A 327 -10.72 3.68 22.79
CA ALA A 327 -10.35 4.58 23.88
C ALA A 327 -10.50 6.06 23.47
N GLN A 328 -10.36 6.33 22.15
CA GLN A 328 -10.47 7.66 21.56
C GLN A 328 -11.52 7.67 20.43
N PRO A 329 -12.83 7.68 20.74
CA PRO A 329 -13.90 7.51 19.74
C PRO A 329 -13.95 8.59 18.65
N ALA A 330 -13.20 9.66 18.76
CA ALA A 330 -13.04 10.68 17.71
C ALA A 330 -11.77 10.49 16.89
N MET A 331 -11.01 9.40 17.10
CA MET A 331 -9.86 8.99 16.30
C MET A 331 -10.25 7.78 15.44
N PHE A 332 -9.86 7.82 14.18
CA PHE A 332 -10.10 6.78 13.18
C PHE A 332 -8.76 6.27 12.65
N TRP A 333 -8.57 4.97 12.62
CA TRP A 333 -7.42 4.31 12.05
C TRP A 333 -7.59 4.07 10.55
N ALA A 334 -6.54 4.33 9.77
CA ALA A 334 -6.40 3.92 8.38
C ALA A 334 -4.94 3.51 8.14
N ALA A 335 -4.54 2.39 8.74
CA ALA A 335 -3.15 1.96 8.87
C ALA A 335 -2.95 0.45 8.65
N ALA A 336 -1.72 -0.03 8.78
CA ALA A 336 -1.35 -1.44 8.66
C ALA A 336 -1.68 -2.06 7.30
N LEU A 337 -1.57 -1.30 6.20
CA LEU A 337 -1.89 -1.81 4.87
C LEU A 337 -0.74 -2.65 4.25
N GLY A 338 0.28 -2.97 5.01
CA GLY A 338 1.39 -3.82 4.58
C GLY A 338 2.01 -3.37 3.26
N GLY A 339 2.04 -4.26 2.28
CA GLY A 339 2.49 -3.98 0.91
C GLY A 339 1.37 -3.65 -0.08
N TYR A 340 0.13 -3.51 0.39
CA TYR A 340 -1.09 -3.54 -0.44
C TYR A 340 -1.81 -2.19 -0.52
N GLY A 341 -1.32 -1.17 0.19
CA GLY A 341 -2.00 0.12 0.36
C GLY A 341 -2.28 0.85 -0.95
N ILE A 342 -1.44 0.71 -1.98
CA ILE A 342 -1.64 1.38 -3.27
C ILE A 342 -2.81 0.75 -4.03
N GLN A 343 -2.77 -0.57 -4.22
CA GLN A 343 -3.79 -1.29 -4.99
C GLN A 343 -5.18 -1.24 -4.34
N SER A 344 -5.26 -1.13 -3.01
CA SER A 344 -6.52 -1.08 -2.27
C SER A 344 -6.97 0.33 -1.92
N SER A 345 -6.16 1.37 -2.20
CA SER A 345 -6.43 2.73 -1.73
C SER A 345 -7.78 3.33 -2.16
N PRO A 346 -8.32 3.11 -3.38
CA PRO A 346 -9.66 3.59 -3.71
C PRO A 346 -10.75 3.01 -2.81
N GLY A 347 -10.74 1.69 -2.61
CA GLY A 347 -11.69 0.99 -1.75
C GLY A 347 -11.55 1.37 -0.27
N VAL A 348 -10.31 1.50 0.22
CA VAL A 348 -10.01 1.95 1.59
C VAL A 348 -10.53 3.37 1.81
N GLY A 349 -10.26 4.30 0.89
CA GLY A 349 -10.72 5.68 0.99
C GLY A 349 -12.25 5.79 1.00
N ALA A 350 -12.91 5.05 0.11
CA ALA A 350 -14.38 5.02 0.05
C ALA A 350 -15.00 4.42 1.33
N LEU A 351 -14.44 3.31 1.83
CA LEU A 351 -14.89 2.68 3.07
C LEU A 351 -14.67 3.60 4.29
N ALA A 352 -13.47 4.16 4.43
CA ALA A 352 -13.14 5.06 5.52
C ALA A 352 -14.04 6.30 5.52
N ALA A 353 -14.29 6.91 4.36
CA ALA A 353 -15.16 8.07 4.25
C ALA A 353 -16.61 7.72 4.65
N ALA A 354 -17.15 6.57 4.21
CA ALA A 354 -18.49 6.13 4.61
C ALA A 354 -18.58 5.96 6.15
N TRP A 355 -17.63 5.26 6.75
CA TRP A 355 -17.63 5.04 8.20
C TRP A 355 -17.40 6.34 9.02
N LEU A 356 -16.56 7.27 8.53
CA LEU A 356 -16.36 8.59 9.13
C LEU A 356 -17.65 9.45 9.12
N HIS A 357 -18.52 9.25 8.13
CA HIS A 357 -19.81 9.90 8.03
C HIS A 357 -20.96 9.11 8.71
N GLY A 358 -20.66 8.00 9.41
CA GLY A 358 -21.64 7.17 10.08
C GLY A 358 -22.49 6.31 9.14
N GLU A 359 -22.04 6.09 7.93
CA GLU A 359 -22.70 5.30 6.88
C GLU A 359 -22.21 3.85 6.87
N ARG A 360 -22.93 3.00 6.18
CA ARG A 360 -22.51 1.62 5.90
C ARG A 360 -21.45 1.61 4.78
N ALA A 361 -20.72 0.51 4.66
CA ALA A 361 -19.78 0.31 3.56
C ALA A 361 -20.45 0.56 2.21
N PRO A 362 -19.78 1.26 1.27
CA PRO A 362 -20.30 1.46 -0.08
C PRO A 362 -20.64 0.14 -0.77
N ALA A 363 -21.67 0.13 -1.62
CA ALA A 363 -22.19 -1.09 -2.24
C ALA A 363 -21.10 -1.92 -2.96
N HIS A 364 -20.16 -1.27 -3.66
CA HIS A 364 -19.06 -1.96 -4.36
C HIS A 364 -18.03 -2.60 -3.40
N VAL A 365 -17.89 -2.08 -2.17
CA VAL A 365 -17.07 -2.68 -1.11
C VAL A 365 -17.82 -3.82 -0.44
N ALA A 366 -19.08 -3.58 -0.06
CA ALA A 366 -19.95 -4.57 0.57
C ALA A 366 -20.25 -5.79 -0.32
N ALA A 367 -20.16 -5.63 -1.64
CA ALA A 367 -20.28 -6.73 -2.60
C ALA A 367 -19.07 -7.69 -2.57
N GLN A 368 -17.92 -7.25 -2.07
CA GLN A 368 -16.71 -8.08 -1.96
C GLN A 368 -16.59 -8.77 -0.60
N LEU A 369 -17.06 -8.10 0.44
CA LEU A 369 -17.08 -8.61 1.81
C LEU A 369 -18.16 -7.86 2.59
N ASP A 370 -19.05 -8.59 3.29
CA ASP A 370 -20.17 -7.96 3.99
C ASP A 370 -19.72 -7.04 5.14
N GLU A 371 -20.58 -6.13 5.53
CA GLU A 371 -20.32 -5.09 6.55
C GLU A 371 -19.87 -5.69 7.89
N THR A 372 -20.45 -6.81 8.30
CA THR A 372 -20.14 -7.44 9.59
C THR A 372 -18.73 -7.99 9.57
N GLU A 373 -18.37 -8.66 8.50
CA GLU A 373 -17.06 -9.25 8.32
C GLU A 373 -15.97 -8.16 8.11
N LEU A 374 -16.27 -7.10 7.34
CA LEU A 374 -15.40 -5.93 7.23
C LEU A 374 -15.09 -5.34 8.60
N ARG A 375 -16.12 -5.11 9.43
CA ARG A 375 -15.90 -4.58 10.79
C ARG A 375 -15.13 -5.54 11.67
N ARG A 376 -15.38 -6.84 11.56
CA ARG A 376 -14.67 -7.86 12.32
C ARG A 376 -13.18 -7.93 11.96
N LEU A 377 -12.85 -7.92 10.66
CA LEU A 377 -11.48 -8.06 10.18
C LEU A 377 -10.66 -6.78 10.31
N LEU A 378 -11.30 -5.61 10.22
CA LEU A 378 -10.60 -4.33 10.15
C LEU A 378 -10.58 -3.56 11.48
N ALA A 379 -11.39 -3.96 12.47
CA ALA A 379 -11.49 -3.24 13.74
C ALA A 379 -10.14 -3.11 14.45
N PRO A 380 -9.80 -1.92 15.00
CA PRO A 380 -8.58 -1.75 15.79
C PRO A 380 -8.60 -2.52 17.11
N THR A 381 -9.77 -3.01 17.54
CA THR A 381 -10.00 -3.78 18.78
C THR A 381 -10.18 -5.27 18.55
N ARG A 382 -10.00 -5.76 17.33
CA ARG A 382 -10.16 -7.19 17.04
C ARG A 382 -9.17 -8.06 17.82
N ALA A 383 -9.58 -9.30 18.12
CA ALA A 383 -8.74 -10.25 18.85
C ALA A 383 -7.41 -10.51 18.09
N GLY A 384 -6.33 -10.62 18.83
CA GLY A 384 -5.00 -10.89 18.28
C GLY A 384 -4.14 -9.65 18.01
N LEU A 385 -4.69 -8.44 18.06
CA LEU A 385 -3.88 -7.23 18.05
C LEU A 385 -3.28 -6.98 19.44
N ALA A 386 -2.00 -6.65 19.48
CA ALA A 386 -1.33 -6.27 20.74
C ALA A 386 -1.75 -4.85 21.11
N VAL A 387 -2.86 -4.72 21.84
CA VAL A 387 -3.21 -3.47 22.54
C VAL A 387 -2.32 -3.38 23.77
N ARG A 388 -1.22 -2.64 23.71
CA ARG A 388 -0.34 -2.34 24.87
C ARG A 388 -0.25 -0.85 25.11
#